data_ee5f7e92cf6f81f849f684567dd1745d
#
_entry.id   ee5f7e92cf6f81f849f684567dd1745d
#
_cell.length_a   1.000
_cell.length_b   1.000
_cell.length_c   1.000
_cell.angle_alpha   90.00
_cell.angle_beta   90.00
_cell.angle_gamma   90.00
#
_symmetry.space_group_name_H-M   'P 1'
#
loop_
_entity.id
_entity.type
_entity.pdbx_description
1 polymer ?
#
loop_
_entity_poly.entity_id
_entity_poly.type
_entity_poly.pdbx_seq_one_letter_code
_entity_poly.pdbx_strand_id
1 'polypeptide(L)'
;MNYYDKAAEKNLYFGNLPHLRQNKVCYFVTFRTADSIPQAKLQQWIQDRNEWFLVHPEPLSESEKAEYNRLFSRKIEQWLDCNYGECLLALEECKVIMVNALLFFNEQRYKLWEYAVAANHVHLLIEPLADNKLEDIMRSLKSFTAKEINKALGRSGHFWQKEYFDHIVRSEEHYRKFVNYIRKHVDAK
;
A
#
# COMPACT_ATOMS: atom_id res chain seq x y z
N MET A 1 -17.68 -9.17 -0.58
CA MET A 1 -16.72 -8.16 -1.07
C MET A 1 -17.43 -7.18 -1.96
N ASN A 2 -17.20 -5.90 -1.74
CA ASN A 2 -17.78 -4.85 -2.56
C ASN A 2 -16.70 -4.26 -3.47
N TYR A 3 -17.05 -4.08 -4.74
CA TYR A 3 -16.19 -3.50 -5.76
C TYR A 3 -16.53 -2.03 -5.99
N TYR A 4 -15.67 -1.35 -6.73
CA TYR A 4 -15.86 0.02 -7.17
C TYR A 4 -17.23 0.21 -7.86
N ASP A 5 -17.99 1.18 -7.38
CA ASP A 5 -19.25 1.59 -7.99
C ASP A 5 -19.07 2.97 -8.67
N LYS A 6 -19.31 3.02 -9.99
CA LYS A 6 -19.22 4.27 -10.76
C LYS A 6 -20.27 5.32 -10.35
N ALA A 7 -21.42 4.89 -9.83
CA ALA A 7 -22.55 5.75 -9.47
C ALA A 7 -22.42 6.29 -8.02
N ALA A 8 -21.66 5.62 -7.15
CA ALA A 8 -21.53 6.03 -5.76
C ALA A 8 -20.62 7.26 -5.59
N GLU A 9 -20.80 7.96 -4.47
CA GLU A 9 -20.00 9.12 -4.10
C GLU A 9 -18.50 8.77 -4.01
N LYS A 10 -17.67 9.68 -4.50
CA LYS A 10 -16.21 9.53 -4.57
C LYS A 10 -15.55 10.79 -4.06
N ASN A 11 -14.50 10.61 -3.29
CA ASN A 11 -13.63 11.69 -2.85
C ASN A 11 -12.21 11.43 -3.36
N LEU A 12 -11.61 12.41 -4.00
CA LEU A 12 -10.24 12.37 -4.44
C LEU A 12 -9.38 13.17 -3.47
N TYR A 13 -8.43 12.51 -2.83
CA TYR A 13 -7.45 13.15 -1.97
C TYR A 13 -6.10 13.20 -2.67
N PHE A 14 -5.47 14.36 -2.61
CA PHE A 14 -4.13 14.56 -3.13
C PHE A 14 -3.14 14.68 -1.96
N GLY A 15 -2.31 13.63 -1.80
CA GLY A 15 -1.03 13.71 -1.11
C GLY A 15 0.08 13.83 -2.15
N ASN A 16 1.24 13.23 -1.92
CA ASN A 16 2.21 13.01 -3.00
C ASN A 16 1.69 11.95 -4.01
N LEU A 17 0.74 11.11 -3.60
CA LEU A 17 0.03 10.16 -4.45
C LEU A 17 -1.46 10.51 -4.49
N PRO A 18 -2.15 10.38 -5.64
CA PRO A 18 -3.59 10.51 -5.70
C PRO A 18 -4.27 9.30 -5.04
N HIS A 19 -5.21 9.56 -4.14
CA HIS A 19 -5.98 8.53 -3.45
C HIS A 19 -7.46 8.67 -3.81
N LEU A 20 -7.99 7.73 -4.58
CA LEU A 20 -9.43 7.66 -4.83
C LEU A 20 -10.11 6.96 -3.66
N ARG A 21 -11.14 7.60 -3.08
CA ARG A 21 -11.91 7.07 -1.95
C ARG A 21 -13.33 6.79 -2.32
N GLN A 22 -13.78 5.62 -1.92
CA GLN A 22 -15.17 5.20 -1.91
C GLN A 22 -15.42 4.38 -0.65
N ASN A 23 -16.55 4.58 -0.01
CA ASN A 23 -16.87 3.83 1.21
C ASN A 23 -17.25 2.38 0.91
N LYS A 24 -16.92 1.48 1.83
CA LYS A 24 -17.36 0.07 1.81
C LYS A 24 -16.96 -0.70 0.54
N VAL A 25 -15.79 -0.39 -0.02
CA VAL A 25 -15.21 -1.14 -1.15
C VAL A 25 -13.87 -1.74 -0.77
N CYS A 26 -13.47 -2.78 -1.49
CA CYS A 26 -12.17 -3.41 -1.29
C CYS A 26 -11.05 -2.57 -1.93
N TYR A 27 -9.95 -2.43 -1.20
CA TYR A 27 -8.72 -1.78 -1.62
C TYR A 27 -7.56 -2.77 -1.65
N PHE A 28 -6.74 -2.69 -2.67
CA PHE A 28 -5.39 -3.19 -2.64
C PHE A 28 -4.49 -2.08 -2.09
N VAL A 29 -3.75 -2.37 -1.03
CA VAL A 29 -2.87 -1.40 -0.35
C VAL A 29 -1.46 -1.94 -0.27
N THR A 30 -0.46 -1.10 -0.56
CA THR A 30 0.95 -1.38 -0.31
C THR A 30 1.56 -0.28 0.54
N PHE A 31 2.16 -0.63 1.66
CA PHE A 31 2.95 0.29 2.48
C PHE A 31 4.30 -0.33 2.82
N ARG A 32 5.31 0.50 2.99
CA ARG A 32 6.70 0.09 3.00
C ARG A 32 7.51 0.76 4.11
N THR A 33 8.64 0.12 4.50
CA THR A 33 9.58 0.71 5.45
C THR A 33 10.22 1.98 4.87
N ALA A 34 10.66 2.88 5.74
CA ALA A 34 11.20 4.19 5.35
C ALA A 34 12.45 4.08 4.46
N ASP A 35 13.21 3.01 4.64
CA ASP A 35 14.47 2.70 3.95
C ASP A 35 14.35 1.76 2.76
N SER A 36 13.14 1.26 2.46
CA SER A 36 12.88 0.25 1.40
C SER A 36 13.20 0.70 -0.02
N ILE A 37 13.35 1.98 -0.26
CA ILE A 37 13.81 2.55 -1.53
C ILE A 37 14.88 3.60 -1.22
N PRO A 38 16.08 3.53 -1.84
CA PRO A 38 17.11 4.54 -1.67
C PRO A 38 16.59 5.95 -2.00
N GLN A 39 16.88 6.93 -1.15
CA GLN A 39 16.35 8.29 -1.28
C GLN A 39 16.64 8.94 -2.63
N ALA A 40 17.85 8.74 -3.18
CA ALA A 40 18.19 9.27 -4.49
C ALA A 40 17.29 8.72 -5.60
N LYS A 41 16.98 7.41 -5.58
CA LYS A 41 16.06 6.79 -6.54
C LYS A 41 14.63 7.33 -6.38
N LEU A 42 14.19 7.50 -5.14
CA LEU A 42 12.86 8.02 -4.83
C LEU A 42 12.72 9.48 -5.29
N GLN A 43 13.72 10.32 -5.03
CA GLN A 43 13.72 11.72 -5.45
C GLN A 43 13.69 11.84 -6.98
N GLN A 44 14.51 11.07 -7.70
CA GLN A 44 14.49 11.05 -9.16
C GLN A 44 13.11 10.60 -9.69
N TRP A 45 12.53 9.56 -9.10
CA TRP A 45 11.21 9.08 -9.49
C TRP A 45 10.11 10.14 -9.26
N ILE A 46 10.18 10.89 -8.14
CA ILE A 46 9.24 11.97 -7.86
C ILE A 46 9.39 13.08 -8.91
N GLN A 47 10.62 13.43 -9.26
CA GLN A 47 10.90 14.45 -10.28
C GLN A 47 10.36 13.99 -11.65
N ASP A 48 10.76 12.81 -12.12
CA ASP A 48 10.31 12.23 -13.40
C ASP A 48 8.78 12.19 -13.51
N ARG A 49 8.11 11.80 -12.39
CA ARG A 49 6.66 11.74 -12.30
C ARG A 49 6.02 13.13 -12.37
N ASN A 50 6.56 14.10 -11.66
CA ASN A 50 6.04 15.46 -11.67
C ASN A 50 6.20 16.09 -13.07
N GLU A 51 7.33 15.90 -13.73
CA GLU A 51 7.57 16.33 -15.11
C GLU A 51 6.59 15.66 -16.08
N TRP A 52 6.30 14.37 -15.91
CA TRP A 52 5.31 13.66 -16.71
C TRP A 52 3.91 14.28 -16.56
N PHE A 53 3.47 14.63 -15.34
CA PHE A 53 2.18 15.28 -15.12
C PHE A 53 2.07 16.70 -15.69
N LEU A 54 3.18 17.41 -15.89
CA LEU A 54 3.16 18.73 -16.55
C LEU A 54 2.67 18.65 -18.01
N VAL A 55 2.93 17.52 -18.67
CA VAL A 55 2.53 17.31 -20.08
C VAL A 55 1.32 16.38 -20.24
N HIS A 56 0.87 15.73 -19.15
CA HIS A 56 -0.30 14.87 -19.10
C HIS A 56 -1.23 15.32 -17.97
N PRO A 57 -1.98 16.41 -18.15
CA PRO A 57 -2.89 16.91 -17.12
C PRO A 57 -4.08 15.97 -16.91
N GLU A 58 -4.59 15.91 -15.67
CA GLU A 58 -5.81 15.14 -15.37
C GLU A 58 -7.07 15.80 -15.96
N PRO A 59 -8.09 15.01 -16.36
CA PRO A 59 -8.18 13.54 -16.21
C PRO A 59 -7.42 12.77 -17.28
N LEU A 60 -6.64 11.78 -16.85
CA LEU A 60 -5.88 10.91 -17.75
C LEU A 60 -6.79 10.00 -18.58
N SER A 61 -6.47 9.87 -19.87
CA SER A 61 -7.04 8.85 -20.76
C SER A 61 -6.62 7.43 -20.34
N GLU A 62 -7.26 6.40 -20.87
CA GLU A 62 -6.89 5.01 -20.56
C GLU A 62 -5.47 4.65 -21.05
N SER A 63 -5.02 5.23 -22.18
CA SER A 63 -3.66 5.08 -22.67
C SER A 63 -2.62 5.71 -21.74
N GLU A 64 -2.89 6.93 -21.25
CA GLU A 64 -2.01 7.64 -20.32
C GLU A 64 -1.95 6.94 -18.96
N LYS A 65 -3.08 6.38 -18.48
CA LYS A 65 -3.09 5.54 -17.27
C LYS A 65 -2.25 4.28 -17.43
N ALA A 66 -2.31 3.63 -18.59
CA ALA A 66 -1.49 2.46 -18.89
C ALA A 66 0.00 2.82 -18.96
N GLU A 67 0.34 3.97 -19.54
CA GLU A 67 1.69 4.49 -19.58
C GLU A 67 2.21 4.86 -18.20
N TYR A 68 1.44 5.60 -17.41
CA TYR A 68 1.76 5.92 -16.01
C TYR A 68 2.07 4.66 -15.19
N ASN A 69 1.23 3.64 -15.29
CA ASN A 69 1.45 2.37 -14.60
C ASN A 69 2.75 1.70 -15.03
N ARG A 70 3.07 1.73 -16.31
CA ARG A 70 4.30 1.15 -16.85
C ARG A 70 5.55 1.91 -16.38
N LEU A 71 5.53 3.23 -16.40
CA LEU A 71 6.69 4.08 -16.10
C LEU A 71 6.92 4.25 -14.59
N PHE A 72 5.84 4.32 -13.82
CA PHE A 72 5.92 4.73 -12.41
C PHE A 72 5.50 3.63 -11.43
N SER A 73 4.30 3.05 -11.55
CA SER A 73 3.80 2.09 -10.57
C SER A 73 4.63 0.81 -10.55
N ARG A 74 4.90 0.21 -11.71
CA ARG A 74 5.71 -1.02 -11.81
C ARG A 74 7.15 -0.81 -11.37
N LYS A 75 7.71 0.38 -11.56
CA LYS A 75 9.09 0.68 -11.13
C LYS A 75 9.21 0.68 -9.60
N ILE A 76 8.22 1.22 -8.90
CA ILE A 76 8.16 1.13 -7.43
C ILE A 76 8.05 -0.33 -6.97
N GLU A 77 7.16 -1.11 -7.57
CA GLU A 77 7.01 -2.54 -7.25
C GLU A 77 8.33 -3.30 -7.44
N GLN A 78 8.99 -3.13 -8.57
CA GLN A 78 10.30 -3.74 -8.83
C GLN A 78 11.37 -3.35 -7.80
N TRP A 79 11.38 -2.11 -7.33
CA TRP A 79 12.34 -1.68 -6.31
C TRP A 79 12.03 -2.28 -4.93
N LEU A 80 10.75 -2.48 -4.60
CA LEU A 80 10.36 -3.17 -3.36
C LEU A 80 10.82 -4.63 -3.38
N ASP A 81 10.69 -5.30 -4.52
CA ASP A 81 11.14 -6.68 -4.73
C ASP A 81 12.68 -6.83 -4.67
N CYS A 82 13.43 -5.71 -4.85
CA CYS A 82 14.89 -5.72 -4.69
C CYS A 82 15.35 -5.79 -3.22
N ASN A 83 14.45 -5.77 -2.25
CA ASN A 83 14.75 -5.84 -0.82
C ASN A 83 15.80 -4.82 -0.36
N TYR A 84 15.70 -3.56 -0.82
CA TYR A 84 16.53 -2.49 -0.29
C TYR A 84 16.18 -2.20 1.17
N GLY A 85 17.15 -1.65 1.91
CA GLY A 85 17.04 -1.32 3.32
C GLY A 85 17.43 -2.46 4.25
N GLU A 86 17.14 -2.32 5.51
CA GLU A 86 17.49 -3.29 6.56
C GLU A 86 16.58 -4.53 6.55
N CYS A 87 15.49 -4.51 5.79
CA CYS A 87 14.57 -5.65 5.65
C CYS A 87 14.03 -6.18 6.99
N LEU A 88 13.75 -5.31 7.93
CA LEU A 88 13.41 -5.66 9.32
C LEU A 88 12.15 -6.51 9.47
N LEU A 89 11.24 -6.46 8.49
CA LEU A 89 10.04 -7.32 8.50
C LEU A 89 10.35 -8.79 8.19
N ALA A 90 11.58 -9.12 7.75
CA ALA A 90 12.03 -10.50 7.62
C ALA A 90 12.36 -11.14 8.98
N LEU A 91 12.59 -10.32 10.03
CA LEU A 91 12.76 -10.80 11.39
C LEU A 91 11.42 -11.34 11.91
N GLU A 92 11.42 -12.56 12.45
CA GLU A 92 10.21 -13.23 12.89
C GLU A 92 9.43 -12.41 13.93
N GLU A 93 10.11 -11.78 14.87
CA GLU A 93 9.52 -10.91 15.88
C GLU A 93 8.75 -9.73 15.23
N CYS A 94 9.33 -9.06 14.25
CA CYS A 94 8.69 -7.95 13.54
C CYS A 94 7.51 -8.42 12.70
N LYS A 95 7.65 -9.57 12.05
CA LYS A 95 6.60 -10.20 11.26
C LYS A 95 5.40 -10.58 12.13
N VAL A 96 5.64 -11.19 13.31
CA VAL A 96 4.59 -11.53 14.27
C VAL A 96 3.85 -10.29 14.76
N ILE A 97 4.56 -9.21 15.13
CA ILE A 97 3.94 -7.93 15.50
C ILE A 97 3.03 -7.42 14.38
N MET A 98 3.52 -7.45 13.14
CA MET A 98 2.76 -6.97 11.97
C MET A 98 1.51 -7.81 11.74
N VAL A 99 1.63 -9.13 11.71
CA VAL A 99 0.50 -10.05 11.47
C VAL A 99 -0.54 -9.91 12.59
N ASN A 100 -0.13 -9.89 13.85
CA ASN A 100 -1.05 -9.72 14.99
C ASN A 100 -1.82 -8.38 14.89
N ALA A 101 -1.14 -7.30 14.50
CA ALA A 101 -1.79 -6.00 14.31
C ALA A 101 -2.81 -6.01 13.16
N LEU A 102 -2.53 -6.71 12.06
CA LEU A 102 -3.44 -6.89 10.93
C LEU A 102 -4.69 -7.68 11.32
N LEU A 103 -4.55 -8.69 12.15
CA LEU A 103 -5.64 -9.56 12.54
C LEU A 103 -6.50 -8.98 13.69
N PHE A 104 -5.95 -8.07 14.51
CA PHE A 104 -6.59 -7.58 15.72
C PHE A 104 -7.96 -6.94 15.51
N PHE A 105 -8.11 -6.11 14.48
CA PHE A 105 -9.38 -5.46 14.14
C PHE A 105 -10.07 -6.06 12.92
N ASN A 106 -9.60 -7.22 12.45
CA ASN A 106 -10.28 -7.92 11.37
C ASN A 106 -11.72 -8.30 11.78
N GLU A 107 -12.66 -8.17 10.87
CA GLU A 107 -14.12 -8.34 11.06
C GLU A 107 -14.77 -7.33 12.06
N GLN A 108 -14.00 -6.36 12.59
CA GLN A 108 -14.51 -5.31 13.46
C GLN A 108 -14.47 -3.94 12.78
N ARG A 109 -13.28 -3.50 12.32
CA ARG A 109 -13.08 -2.21 11.64
C ARG A 109 -12.92 -2.38 10.14
N TYR A 110 -12.46 -3.51 9.71
CA TYR A 110 -12.25 -3.87 8.31
C TYR A 110 -12.34 -5.38 8.13
N LYS A 111 -12.55 -5.81 6.90
CA LYS A 111 -12.37 -7.18 6.46
C LYS A 111 -11.06 -7.32 5.71
N LEU A 112 -10.19 -8.20 6.20
CA LEU A 112 -8.92 -8.53 5.57
C LEU A 112 -9.12 -9.77 4.69
N TRP A 113 -9.04 -9.59 3.37
CA TRP A 113 -9.27 -10.66 2.42
C TRP A 113 -8.01 -11.45 2.08
N GLU A 114 -6.89 -10.75 1.95
CA GLU A 114 -5.57 -11.35 1.67
C GLU A 114 -4.48 -10.39 2.15
N TYR A 115 -3.31 -10.91 2.54
CA TYR A 115 -2.16 -10.10 2.90
C TYR A 115 -0.84 -10.83 2.71
N ALA A 116 0.24 -10.08 2.52
CA ALA A 116 1.61 -10.56 2.60
C ALA A 116 2.48 -9.56 3.37
N VAL A 117 3.33 -10.08 4.25
CA VAL A 117 4.36 -9.31 4.93
C VAL A 117 5.70 -9.74 4.31
N ALA A 118 6.19 -8.93 3.37
CA ALA A 118 7.51 -9.09 2.76
C ALA A 118 8.60 -8.46 3.64
N ALA A 119 9.86 -8.58 3.25
CA ALA A 119 11.00 -8.16 4.08
C ALA A 119 11.01 -6.65 4.42
N ASN A 120 10.49 -5.79 3.53
CA ASN A 120 10.52 -4.32 3.67
C ASN A 120 9.20 -3.63 3.29
N HIS A 121 8.14 -4.39 3.01
CA HIS A 121 6.82 -3.85 2.68
C HIS A 121 5.69 -4.83 3.01
N VAL A 122 4.46 -4.33 2.97
CA VAL A 122 3.26 -5.13 3.24
C VAL A 122 2.22 -4.87 2.16
N HIS A 123 1.62 -5.93 1.64
CA HIS A 123 0.47 -5.89 0.74
C HIS A 123 -0.79 -6.33 1.46
N LEU A 124 -1.90 -5.64 1.22
CA LEU A 124 -3.21 -5.95 1.78
C LEU A 124 -4.29 -5.91 0.71
N LEU A 125 -5.24 -6.84 0.79
CA LEU A 125 -6.59 -6.65 0.26
C LEU A 125 -7.53 -6.42 1.44
N ILE A 126 -8.01 -5.19 1.61
CA ILE A 126 -8.71 -4.71 2.79
C ILE A 126 -9.98 -3.95 2.41
N GLU A 127 -11.07 -4.23 3.10
CA GLU A 127 -12.38 -3.58 2.93
C GLU A 127 -12.79 -2.93 4.25
N PRO A 128 -12.81 -1.59 4.36
CA PRO A 128 -13.30 -0.91 5.56
C PRO A 128 -14.77 -1.23 5.83
N LEU A 129 -15.11 -1.54 7.08
CA LEU A 129 -16.47 -1.87 7.54
C LEU A 129 -17.13 -0.66 8.20
N ALA A 130 -18.44 -0.61 8.13
CA ALA A 130 -19.26 0.48 8.69
C ALA A 130 -18.78 1.86 8.22
N ASP A 131 -18.54 2.78 9.13
CA ASP A 131 -18.08 4.15 8.86
C ASP A 131 -16.57 4.33 9.04
N ASN A 132 -15.81 3.20 9.12
CA ASN A 132 -14.36 3.27 9.22
C ASN A 132 -13.77 3.75 7.88
N LYS A 133 -12.83 4.69 7.95
CA LYS A 133 -12.11 5.20 6.78
C LYS A 133 -10.77 4.48 6.64
N LEU A 134 -10.38 4.18 5.39
CA LEU A 134 -9.10 3.53 5.10
C LEU A 134 -7.91 4.31 5.69
N GLU A 135 -7.95 5.65 5.63
CA GLU A 135 -6.90 6.51 6.16
C GLU A 135 -6.69 6.32 7.67
N ASP A 136 -7.78 6.21 8.42
CA ASP A 136 -7.72 6.06 9.88
C ASP A 136 -7.26 4.66 10.27
N ILE A 137 -7.66 3.65 9.50
CA ILE A 137 -7.18 2.28 9.64
C ILE A 137 -5.67 2.25 9.40
N MET A 138 -5.21 2.78 8.27
CA MET A 138 -3.80 2.76 7.90
C MET A 138 -2.94 3.60 8.86
N ARG A 139 -3.44 4.75 9.32
CA ARG A 139 -2.76 5.59 10.32
C ARG A 139 -2.57 4.83 11.63
N SER A 140 -3.63 4.22 12.15
CA SER A 140 -3.57 3.47 13.41
C SER A 140 -2.66 2.24 13.31
N LEU A 141 -2.76 1.47 12.21
CA LEU A 141 -1.95 0.29 11.95
C LEU A 141 -0.46 0.63 11.87
N LYS A 142 -0.10 1.63 11.05
CA LYS A 142 1.29 2.05 10.88
C LYS A 142 1.87 2.65 12.17
N SER A 143 1.09 3.46 12.89
CA SER A 143 1.54 4.06 14.16
C SER A 143 1.79 2.99 15.23
N PHE A 144 0.87 2.05 15.40
CA PHE A 144 1.00 0.96 16.37
C PHE A 144 2.20 0.06 16.04
N THR A 145 2.29 -0.44 14.81
CA THR A 145 3.36 -1.37 14.41
C THR A 145 4.73 -0.71 14.42
N ALA A 146 4.86 0.57 14.03
CA ALA A 146 6.11 1.31 14.15
C ALA A 146 6.59 1.40 15.60
N LYS A 147 5.67 1.69 16.54
CA LYS A 147 6.00 1.77 17.97
C LYS A 147 6.44 0.43 18.53
N GLU A 148 5.68 -0.64 18.28
CA GLU A 148 5.99 -1.95 18.85
C GLU A 148 7.25 -2.56 18.24
N ILE A 149 7.46 -2.44 16.92
CA ILE A 149 8.69 -2.92 16.25
C ILE A 149 9.91 -2.12 16.74
N ASN A 150 9.84 -0.79 16.80
CA ASN A 150 10.95 0.00 17.31
C ASN A 150 11.28 -0.35 18.76
N LYS A 151 10.27 -0.59 19.61
CA LYS A 151 10.45 -1.04 20.99
C LYS A 151 11.14 -2.40 21.06
N ALA A 152 10.67 -3.39 20.28
CA ALA A 152 11.23 -4.73 20.24
C ALA A 152 12.70 -4.73 19.82
N LEU A 153 13.05 -3.88 18.84
CA LEU A 153 14.42 -3.77 18.30
C LEU A 153 15.30 -2.76 19.05
N GLY A 154 14.82 -2.10 20.13
CA GLY A 154 15.58 -1.06 20.82
C GLY A 154 15.89 0.15 19.95
N ARG A 155 15.03 0.48 18.99
CA ARG A 155 15.22 1.54 17.98
C ARG A 155 14.27 2.72 18.23
N SER A 156 14.56 3.83 17.54
CA SER A 156 13.72 5.03 17.49
C SER A 156 13.65 5.58 16.06
N GLY A 157 12.72 6.52 15.82
CA GLY A 157 12.58 7.17 14.53
C GLY A 157 11.49 6.58 13.65
N HIS A 158 11.49 6.99 12.38
CA HIS A 158 10.48 6.59 11.42
C HIS A 158 10.71 5.16 10.95
N PHE A 159 9.72 4.28 11.17
CA PHE A 159 9.74 2.92 10.67
C PHE A 159 9.11 2.81 9.28
N TRP A 160 7.96 3.43 9.06
CA TRP A 160 7.22 3.41 7.81
C TRP A 160 7.44 4.66 6.98
N GLN A 161 7.45 4.52 5.66
CA GLN A 161 7.29 5.65 4.76
C GLN A 161 5.96 6.36 5.04
N LYS A 162 5.93 7.69 4.92
CA LYS A 162 4.75 8.50 5.28
C LYS A 162 3.50 8.06 4.53
N GLU A 163 3.59 7.91 3.24
CA GLU A 163 2.49 7.53 2.37
C GLU A 163 2.44 6.02 2.12
N TYR A 164 1.30 5.57 1.66
CA TYR A 164 1.06 4.23 1.16
C TYR A 164 0.41 4.33 -0.22
N PHE A 165 0.52 3.27 -0.99
CA PHE A 165 -0.10 3.13 -2.29
C PHE A 165 -1.40 2.36 -2.14
N ASP A 166 -2.47 2.79 -2.83
CA ASP A 166 -3.74 2.09 -2.81
C ASP A 166 -4.48 2.13 -4.15
N HIS A 167 -5.21 1.07 -4.42
CA HIS A 167 -6.11 0.95 -5.54
C HIS A 167 -7.45 0.37 -5.10
N ILE A 168 -8.56 0.96 -5.56
CA ILE A 168 -9.87 0.34 -5.42
C ILE A 168 -9.94 -0.90 -6.33
N VAL A 169 -10.39 -2.01 -5.79
CA VAL A 169 -10.67 -3.23 -6.55
C VAL A 169 -11.95 -3.05 -7.36
N ARG A 170 -11.86 -3.16 -8.68
CA ARG A 170 -12.94 -2.77 -9.60
C ARG A 170 -13.82 -3.93 -10.06
N SER A 171 -13.33 -5.17 -9.97
CA SER A 171 -14.02 -6.37 -10.42
C SER A 171 -13.45 -7.63 -9.80
N GLU A 172 -14.14 -8.74 -9.93
CA GLU A 172 -13.65 -10.05 -9.52
C GLU A 172 -12.34 -10.43 -10.23
N GLU A 173 -12.19 -10.12 -11.51
CA GLU A 173 -10.95 -10.37 -12.25
C GLU A 173 -9.80 -9.54 -11.66
N HIS A 174 -10.05 -8.28 -11.31
CA HIS A 174 -9.06 -7.40 -10.69
C HIS A 174 -8.67 -7.90 -9.30
N TYR A 175 -9.64 -8.38 -8.51
CA TYR A 175 -9.40 -9.04 -7.24
C TYR A 175 -8.47 -10.25 -7.37
N ARG A 176 -8.79 -11.18 -8.30
CA ARG A 176 -7.95 -12.37 -8.53
C ARG A 176 -6.53 -12.03 -8.95
N LYS A 177 -6.32 -10.97 -9.74
CA LYS A 177 -4.99 -10.47 -10.09
C LYS A 177 -4.21 -10.05 -8.84
N PHE A 178 -4.84 -9.30 -7.93
CA PHE A 178 -4.19 -8.89 -6.69
C PHE A 178 -3.94 -10.04 -5.72
N VAL A 179 -4.88 -10.99 -5.59
CA VAL A 179 -4.64 -12.20 -4.78
C VAL A 179 -3.43 -12.97 -5.28
N ASN A 180 -3.35 -13.22 -6.59
CA ASN A 180 -2.21 -13.92 -7.19
C ASN A 180 -0.90 -13.12 -7.00
N TYR A 181 -0.96 -11.80 -7.07
CA TYR A 181 0.19 -10.94 -6.82
C TYR A 181 0.66 -11.05 -5.36
N ILE A 182 -0.25 -10.92 -4.39
CA ILE A 182 0.06 -11.03 -2.95
C ILE A 182 0.66 -12.40 -2.63
N ARG A 183 0.10 -13.49 -3.14
CA ARG A 183 0.56 -14.86 -2.85
C ARG A 183 1.97 -15.12 -3.33
N LYS A 184 2.39 -14.55 -4.45
CA LYS A 184 3.79 -14.62 -4.91
C LYS A 184 4.79 -14.05 -3.90
N HIS A 185 4.38 -13.08 -3.08
CA HIS A 185 5.22 -12.47 -2.04
C HIS A 185 5.22 -13.28 -0.73
N VAL A 186 4.27 -14.19 -0.53
CA VAL A 186 4.27 -15.14 0.58
C VAL A 186 5.22 -16.31 0.30
N ASP A 187 5.28 -16.76 -0.95
CA ASP A 187 6.04 -17.93 -1.38
C ASP A 187 7.50 -17.62 -1.72
N ALA A 188 7.86 -16.35 -1.86
CA ALA A 188 9.24 -15.90 -2.07
C ALA A 188 10.03 -15.97 -0.75
N LYS A 189 10.36 -17.20 -0.31
CA LYS A 189 11.28 -17.48 0.79
C LYS A 189 12.68 -17.75 0.29
#